data_50bcfa46debbda6add18f008ca52108d
#
_entry.id   50bcfa46debbda6add18f008ca52108d
#
_cell.length_a   1.000
_cell.length_b   1.000
_cell.length_c   1.000
_cell.angle_alpha   90.00
_cell.angle_beta   90.00
_cell.angle_gamma   90.00
#
_symmetry.space_group_name_H-M   'P 1'
#
loop_
_entity.id
_entity.type
_entity.pdbx_description
1 polymer ?
#
loop_
_entity_poly.entity_id
_entity_poly.type
_entity_poly.pdbx_seq_one_letter_code
_entity_poly.pdbx_strand_id
1 'polypeptide(L)'
;MNFMNKNMIKMTGLALLMAVQTACRENEFGVVDLTMPEEVYVPVEAKYTYTHPCGMYNGDDFARVKDMLDKGTAPQAVKDEFTALKNNRFTQLPYEANPQTLIVRGDATGITSDGKENYAPAMYDAAAAYQMAMLWKLTGNSDYADASVKVLNDWAKTCTEIKSNDANQMLAAGCQGYTFANAAEIMQTYSGWASKDIAAFKDWIIKVFAAKNKQFLTYHWYQGTTDCVYHYWSNWDLVNLCSYMAIGILTENDEMVNYVVNYFHNGSGNGSINNLIQGTFADPLDSGETICQNQESGRDQGHAMMSVAVTANLCQMAYSLYKYNPTVTELDFFAANNNAVMKMGEYTALFNLKEGVDNANATGTWMITTTKMPFDEYKYCIDCSCKDKNHGKIHTSVADDEGRGTPRTGWEILYNHYAKVKGLNNGYIYAKKFADKMRPEGGSGDNRYGVNSGAFDQLGWGTLMMYRE
;
A
#
# COMPACT_ATOMS: atom_id res chain seq x y z
N MET A 1 -71.32 -21.92 -7.01
CA MET A 1 -71.07 -22.80 -5.87
C MET A 1 -69.61 -23.00 -5.69
N ASN A 2 -69.05 -22.40 -4.68
CA ASN A 2 -68.01 -22.87 -3.76
C ASN A 2 -66.75 -23.59 -4.34
N PHE A 3 -65.50 -23.36 -3.98
CA PHE A 3 -64.94 -22.84 -2.73
C PHE A 3 -63.48 -22.44 -2.99
N MET A 4 -63.01 -21.43 -2.29
CA MET A 4 -61.62 -21.05 -2.10
C MET A 4 -60.77 -22.23 -1.59
N ASN A 5 -59.53 -22.35 -2.02
CA ASN A 5 -58.52 -22.84 -1.11
C ASN A 5 -57.13 -22.22 -1.36
N LYS A 6 -56.52 -21.78 -0.28
CA LYS A 6 -55.22 -21.15 -0.16
C LYS A 6 -54.11 -22.16 -0.45
N ASN A 7 -53.17 -21.80 -1.30
CA ASN A 7 -51.93 -22.53 -1.39
C ASN A 7 -50.78 -21.71 -0.76
N MET A 8 -50.32 -22.22 0.37
CA MET A 8 -49.04 -21.82 0.98
C MET A 8 -47.87 -22.21 0.05
N ILE A 9 -47.09 -21.24 -0.31
CA ILE A 9 -45.82 -21.49 -1.00
C ILE A 9 -44.79 -21.91 0.07
N LYS A 10 -44.39 -23.17 0.02
CA LYS A 10 -43.23 -23.67 0.73
C LYS A 10 -41.98 -23.29 -0.08
N MET A 11 -41.15 -22.39 0.45
CA MET A 11 -39.79 -22.21 -0.01
C MET A 11 -38.95 -23.41 0.48
N THR A 12 -38.58 -24.28 -0.43
CA THR A 12 -37.51 -25.28 -0.22
C THR A 12 -36.19 -24.66 -0.65
N GLY A 13 -35.33 -24.35 0.32
CA GLY A 13 -33.97 -23.96 0.08
C GLY A 13 -33.19 -25.13 -0.52
N LEU A 14 -32.62 -24.93 -1.71
CA LEU A 14 -31.72 -25.87 -2.35
C LEU A 14 -30.31 -25.54 -1.84
N ALA A 15 -29.83 -26.29 -0.86
CA ALA A 15 -28.43 -26.21 -0.45
C ALA A 15 -27.57 -26.91 -1.54
N LEU A 16 -26.79 -26.12 -2.26
CA LEU A 16 -25.79 -26.66 -3.19
C LEU A 16 -24.54 -27.05 -2.37
N LEU A 17 -24.36 -28.32 -2.11
CA LEU A 17 -23.13 -28.88 -1.57
C LEU A 17 -22.07 -28.84 -2.71
N MET A 18 -21.13 -27.89 -2.67
CA MET A 18 -19.88 -28.02 -3.38
C MET A 18 -18.91 -28.83 -2.50
N ALA A 19 -18.61 -30.02 -2.94
CA ALA A 19 -17.53 -30.83 -2.35
C ALA A 19 -16.17 -30.22 -2.79
N VAL A 20 -15.50 -29.52 -1.87
CA VAL A 20 -14.11 -29.13 -2.04
C VAL A 20 -13.25 -30.36 -1.73
N GLN A 21 -12.51 -30.86 -2.71
CA GLN A 21 -11.51 -31.89 -2.50
C GLN A 21 -10.30 -31.25 -1.80
N THR A 22 -10.16 -31.46 -0.51
CA THR A 22 -8.95 -31.18 0.24
C THR A 22 -7.87 -32.19 -0.17
N ALA A 23 -6.82 -31.70 -0.84
CA ALA A 23 -5.60 -32.46 -1.03
C ALA A 23 -4.85 -32.54 0.31
N CYS A 24 -4.84 -33.71 0.92
CA CYS A 24 -4.02 -34.01 2.10
C CYS A 24 -2.53 -33.90 1.75
N ARG A 25 -1.81 -33.01 2.42
CA ARG A 25 -0.35 -33.12 2.57
C ARG A 25 -0.08 -33.82 3.90
N GLU A 26 0.51 -34.98 3.82
CA GLU A 26 1.07 -35.70 4.99
C GLU A 26 2.40 -35.02 5.36
N ASN A 27 2.45 -34.34 6.51
CA ASN A 27 3.69 -33.98 7.16
C ASN A 27 3.85 -34.83 8.42
N GLU A 28 4.98 -35.50 8.54
CA GLU A 28 5.37 -36.39 9.65
C GLU A 28 5.77 -35.65 10.93
N PHE A 29 4.98 -34.74 11.43
CA PHE A 29 5.08 -34.24 12.81
C PHE A 29 3.68 -34.11 13.35
N GLY A 30 3.42 -34.73 14.52
CA GLY A 30 2.13 -34.91 15.14
C GLY A 30 1.21 -33.70 15.07
N VAL A 31 0.26 -33.75 14.18
CA VAL A 31 -0.76 -32.73 13.96
C VAL A 31 -1.74 -32.82 15.11
N VAL A 32 -1.76 -31.78 15.95
CA VAL A 32 -2.96 -31.50 16.73
C VAL A 32 -3.98 -30.94 15.73
N ASP A 33 -4.96 -31.76 15.38
CA ASP A 33 -6.07 -31.38 14.51
C ASP A 33 -6.94 -30.34 15.25
N LEU A 34 -6.59 -29.08 15.09
CA LEU A 34 -7.48 -27.97 15.39
C LEU A 34 -8.25 -27.65 14.12
N THR A 35 -9.24 -28.45 13.79
CA THR A 35 -10.29 -28.07 12.85
C THR A 35 -11.10 -26.93 13.47
N MET A 36 -10.56 -25.72 13.37
CA MET A 36 -11.37 -24.53 13.45
C MET A 36 -12.31 -24.56 12.24
N PRO A 37 -13.62 -24.37 12.40
CA PRO A 37 -14.48 -24.19 11.25
C PRO A 37 -13.92 -23.05 10.41
N GLU A 38 -13.77 -23.30 9.11
CA GLU A 38 -13.39 -22.26 8.14
C GLU A 38 -14.44 -21.15 8.27
N GLU A 39 -14.08 -20.02 8.90
CA GLU A 39 -14.99 -18.88 8.97
C GLU A 39 -15.18 -18.38 7.54
N VAL A 40 -16.40 -18.57 7.03
CA VAL A 40 -16.78 -18.08 5.71
C VAL A 40 -16.73 -16.56 5.76
N TYR A 41 -15.80 -15.95 5.04
CA TYR A 41 -15.70 -14.50 4.94
C TYR A 41 -17.01 -13.90 4.42
N VAL A 42 -17.60 -12.98 5.20
CA VAL A 42 -18.79 -12.24 4.81
C VAL A 42 -18.36 -10.88 4.27
N PRO A 43 -18.67 -10.55 3.01
CA PRO A 43 -18.29 -9.27 2.44
C PRO A 43 -18.84 -8.07 3.24
N VAL A 44 -18.00 -7.08 3.44
CA VAL A 44 -18.37 -5.83 4.12
C VAL A 44 -19.18 -4.94 3.16
N GLU A 45 -20.33 -4.45 3.63
CA GLU A 45 -21.18 -3.46 2.96
C GLU A 45 -21.46 -2.29 3.93
N ALA A 46 -20.39 -1.73 4.48
CA ALA A 46 -20.48 -0.67 5.49
C ALA A 46 -20.77 0.70 4.86
N LYS A 47 -21.33 1.59 5.70
CA LYS A 47 -21.38 3.03 5.51
C LYS A 47 -20.37 3.66 6.46
N TYR A 48 -19.58 4.59 5.95
CA TYR A 48 -18.48 5.17 6.72
C TYR A 48 -18.75 6.61 7.11
N THR A 49 -18.20 6.99 8.25
CA THR A 49 -18.08 8.38 8.66
C THR A 49 -16.69 8.88 8.26
N TYR A 50 -16.66 9.97 7.49
CA TYR A 50 -15.43 10.59 7.04
C TYR A 50 -15.19 11.89 7.82
N THR A 51 -14.05 11.97 8.51
CA THR A 51 -13.60 13.18 9.23
C THR A 51 -12.26 13.61 8.68
N HIS A 52 -12.29 14.45 7.66
CA HIS A 52 -11.10 14.85 6.91
C HIS A 52 -10.13 15.76 7.69
N PRO A 53 -8.80 15.56 7.55
CA PRO A 53 -8.20 14.49 6.77
C PRO A 53 -8.33 13.14 7.49
N CYS A 54 -8.59 12.09 6.73
CA CYS A 54 -8.63 10.70 7.22
C CYS A 54 -8.03 9.69 6.22
N GLY A 55 -7.13 10.17 5.35
CA GLY A 55 -6.34 9.36 4.42
C GLY A 55 -5.13 8.72 5.10
N MET A 56 -3.92 8.96 4.58
CA MET A 56 -2.69 8.39 5.15
C MET A 56 -2.50 8.78 6.63
N TYR A 57 -2.80 10.02 6.97
CA TYR A 57 -2.79 10.53 8.34
C TYR A 57 -4.08 11.31 8.60
N ASN A 58 -4.57 11.24 9.83
CA ASN A 58 -5.78 11.96 10.24
C ASN A 58 -5.45 13.27 10.96
N GLY A 59 -6.52 14.03 11.30
CA GLY A 59 -6.38 15.30 11.97
C GLY A 59 -5.60 15.24 13.29
N ASP A 60 -5.79 14.18 14.07
CA ASP A 60 -5.11 13.99 15.35
C ASP A 60 -3.62 13.72 15.18
N ASP A 61 -3.23 13.00 14.12
CA ASP A 61 -1.82 12.75 13.80
C ASP A 61 -1.11 14.06 13.47
N PHE A 62 -1.70 14.91 12.63
CA PHE A 62 -1.16 16.24 12.34
C PHE A 62 -1.13 17.15 13.57
N ALA A 63 -2.19 17.17 14.38
CA ALA A 63 -2.24 17.98 15.60
C ALA A 63 -1.15 17.57 16.60
N ARG A 64 -0.96 16.27 16.80
CA ARG A 64 0.09 15.72 17.65
C ARG A 64 1.49 16.15 17.22
N VAL A 65 1.80 16.00 15.94
CA VAL A 65 3.14 16.35 15.43
C VAL A 65 3.35 17.85 15.47
N LYS A 66 2.35 18.64 15.06
CA LYS A 66 2.42 20.10 15.14
C LYS A 66 2.64 20.59 16.56
N ASP A 67 1.92 20.05 17.54
CA ASP A 67 2.06 20.41 18.96
C ASP A 67 3.48 20.13 19.49
N MET A 68 4.05 18.97 19.14
CA MET A 68 5.44 18.64 19.52
C MET A 68 6.46 19.59 18.89
N LEU A 69 6.26 19.95 17.61
CA LEU A 69 7.15 20.88 16.90
C LEU A 69 7.05 22.30 17.47
N ASP A 70 5.84 22.79 17.70
CA ASP A 70 5.58 24.15 18.25
C ASP A 70 6.11 24.31 19.68
N LYS A 71 5.99 23.26 20.51
CA LYS A 71 6.54 23.22 21.87
C LYS A 71 8.03 22.94 21.95
N GLY A 72 8.65 22.56 20.83
CA GLY A 72 10.06 22.17 20.79
C GLY A 72 10.37 20.82 21.47
N THR A 73 9.34 20.04 21.82
CA THR A 73 9.45 18.74 22.52
C THR A 73 9.62 17.56 21.57
N ALA A 74 9.54 17.77 20.24
CA ALA A 74 9.73 16.71 19.29
C ALA A 74 11.10 16.03 19.45
N PRO A 75 11.18 14.68 19.37
CA PRO A 75 12.44 13.95 19.33
C PRO A 75 13.35 14.42 18.19
N GLN A 76 14.68 14.25 18.35
CA GLN A 76 15.64 14.75 17.38
C GLN A 76 15.37 14.18 15.97
N ALA A 77 15.09 12.88 15.84
CA ALA A 77 14.81 12.26 14.55
C ALA A 77 13.58 12.87 13.85
N VAL A 78 12.54 13.24 14.61
CA VAL A 78 11.35 13.95 14.11
C VAL A 78 11.70 15.36 13.61
N LYS A 79 12.56 16.09 14.37
CA LYS A 79 13.07 17.41 13.97
C LYS A 79 13.92 17.33 12.70
N ASP A 80 14.75 16.29 12.61
CA ASP A 80 15.62 16.07 11.44
C ASP A 80 14.79 15.77 10.19
N GLU A 81 13.77 14.91 10.32
CA GLU A 81 12.89 14.61 9.17
C GLU A 81 12.02 15.82 8.78
N PHE A 82 11.52 16.57 9.75
CA PHE A 82 10.80 17.83 9.47
C PHE A 82 11.70 18.84 8.73
N THR A 83 12.97 18.89 9.11
CA THR A 83 13.96 19.74 8.42
C THR A 83 14.23 19.23 7.02
N ALA A 84 14.35 17.91 6.82
CA ALA A 84 14.49 17.30 5.52
C ALA A 84 13.27 17.58 4.62
N LEU A 85 12.04 17.49 5.15
CA LEU A 85 10.81 17.82 4.44
C LEU A 85 10.81 19.29 3.99
N LYS A 86 11.17 20.23 4.87
CA LYS A 86 11.25 21.67 4.51
C LYS A 86 12.30 21.97 3.44
N ASN A 87 13.38 21.23 3.42
CA ASN A 87 14.49 21.40 2.49
C ASN A 87 14.36 20.55 1.22
N ASN A 88 13.30 19.73 1.11
CA ASN A 88 13.08 18.90 -0.05
C ASN A 88 12.87 19.76 -1.31
N ARG A 89 13.40 19.30 -2.45
CA ARG A 89 13.26 20.03 -3.73
C ARG A 89 11.81 20.27 -4.16
N PHE A 90 10.88 19.41 -3.72
CA PHE A 90 9.47 19.50 -4.04
C PHE A 90 8.66 20.45 -3.14
N THR A 91 9.31 21.02 -2.11
CA THR A 91 8.67 21.98 -1.19
C THR A 91 9.22 23.40 -1.33
N GLN A 92 10.13 23.60 -2.28
CA GLN A 92 10.67 24.95 -2.53
C GLN A 92 9.67 25.80 -3.32
N LEU A 93 9.42 27.02 -2.83
CA LEU A 93 8.48 27.95 -3.45
C LEU A 93 9.24 29.05 -4.24
N PRO A 94 8.74 29.48 -5.39
CA PRO A 94 7.54 28.95 -6.06
C PRO A 94 7.78 27.57 -6.69
N TYR A 95 6.76 26.70 -6.64
CA TYR A 95 6.77 25.40 -7.32
C TYR A 95 5.95 25.50 -8.62
N GLU A 96 6.55 25.13 -9.73
CA GLU A 96 5.88 25.10 -11.03
C GLU A 96 5.59 23.66 -11.46
N ALA A 97 4.30 23.33 -11.51
CA ALA A 97 3.85 22.03 -11.99
C ALA A 97 4.05 21.88 -13.50
N ASN A 98 4.22 20.65 -13.95
CA ASN A 98 4.35 20.30 -15.37
C ASN A 98 3.27 19.29 -15.80
N PRO A 99 1.96 19.64 -15.75
CA PRO A 99 0.90 18.71 -16.07
C PRO A 99 0.93 18.31 -17.53
N GLN A 100 0.72 17.02 -17.78
CA GLN A 100 0.68 16.41 -19.11
C GLN A 100 -0.77 16.09 -19.50
N THR A 101 -1.12 16.25 -20.77
CA THR A 101 -2.45 15.84 -21.29
C THR A 101 -2.66 14.33 -21.14
N LEU A 102 -1.61 13.56 -21.37
CA LEU A 102 -1.59 12.11 -21.17
C LEU A 102 -0.46 11.75 -20.20
N ILE A 103 -0.72 10.85 -19.28
CA ILE A 103 0.31 10.17 -18.51
C ILE A 103 0.62 8.86 -19.25
N VAL A 104 1.85 8.71 -19.75
CA VAL A 104 2.29 7.52 -20.47
C VAL A 104 3.40 6.85 -19.71
N ARG A 105 3.19 5.57 -19.32
CA ARG A 105 4.20 4.73 -18.67
C ARG A 105 4.25 3.38 -19.35
N GLY A 106 5.46 2.91 -19.73
CA GLY A 106 5.70 1.69 -20.47
C GLY A 106 5.79 1.94 -21.97
N ASP A 107 5.30 1.01 -22.80
CA ASP A 107 5.36 1.14 -24.23
C ASP A 107 4.50 2.30 -24.75
N ALA A 108 5.18 3.34 -25.19
CA ALA A 108 4.63 4.60 -25.66
C ALA A 108 4.61 4.70 -27.20
N THR A 109 4.91 3.62 -27.93
CA THR A 109 4.99 3.60 -29.40
C THR A 109 3.67 4.06 -30.03
N GLY A 110 3.74 5.12 -30.84
CA GLY A 110 2.56 5.71 -31.49
C GLY A 110 1.59 6.45 -30.54
N ILE A 111 1.94 6.62 -29.27
CA ILE A 111 1.17 7.41 -28.29
C ILE A 111 1.79 8.77 -28.10
N THR A 112 3.08 8.84 -27.81
CA THR A 112 3.87 10.08 -27.74
C THR A 112 4.60 10.34 -29.04
N SER A 113 4.96 11.59 -29.32
CA SER A 113 5.61 11.98 -30.58
C SER A 113 7.00 11.37 -30.77
N ASP A 114 7.69 11.07 -29.66
CA ASP A 114 9.03 10.47 -29.67
C ASP A 114 9.05 9.00 -29.25
N GLY A 115 7.88 8.40 -29.00
CA GLY A 115 7.73 7.01 -28.56
C GLY A 115 8.23 6.74 -27.12
N LYS A 116 8.45 7.79 -26.31
CA LYS A 116 8.93 7.65 -24.93
C LYS A 116 7.85 7.91 -23.90
N GLU A 117 7.93 7.21 -22.79
CA GLU A 117 7.10 7.46 -21.62
C GLU A 117 7.33 8.86 -21.02
N ASN A 118 6.27 9.46 -20.43
CA ASN A 118 6.30 10.79 -19.85
C ASN A 118 5.66 10.88 -18.46
N TYR A 119 5.59 9.78 -17.71
CA TYR A 119 4.92 9.74 -16.39
C TYR A 119 5.67 10.51 -15.28
N ALA A 120 6.95 10.81 -15.47
CA ALA A 120 7.78 11.44 -14.43
C ALA A 120 7.23 12.77 -13.89
N PRO A 121 6.71 13.70 -14.72
CA PRO A 121 6.03 14.90 -14.21
C PRO A 121 4.90 14.59 -13.22
N ALA A 122 4.03 13.61 -13.51
CA ALA A 122 2.95 13.23 -12.61
C ALA A 122 3.48 12.71 -11.26
N MET A 123 4.56 11.94 -11.29
CA MET A 123 5.24 11.45 -10.09
C MET A 123 5.80 12.60 -9.25
N TYR A 124 6.49 13.57 -9.88
CA TYR A 124 7.09 14.71 -9.19
C TYR A 124 6.04 15.67 -8.62
N ASP A 125 5.05 16.00 -9.43
CA ASP A 125 4.00 16.95 -9.05
C ASP A 125 3.08 16.39 -7.96
N ALA A 126 2.75 15.09 -8.01
CA ALA A 126 2.01 14.44 -6.94
C ALA A 126 2.79 14.47 -5.61
N ALA A 127 4.09 14.17 -5.66
CA ALA A 127 4.96 14.25 -4.47
C ALA A 127 5.07 15.68 -3.94
N ALA A 128 5.16 16.67 -4.82
CA ALA A 128 5.18 18.09 -4.44
C ALA A 128 3.88 18.53 -3.77
N ALA A 129 2.73 18.22 -4.37
CA ALA A 129 1.43 18.53 -3.81
C ALA A 129 1.26 17.92 -2.41
N TYR A 130 1.61 16.65 -2.25
CA TYR A 130 1.51 15.95 -0.96
C TYR A 130 2.41 16.56 0.12
N GLN A 131 3.68 16.82 -0.19
CA GLN A 131 4.65 17.35 0.77
C GLN A 131 4.32 18.80 1.16
N MET A 132 3.87 19.62 0.21
CA MET A 132 3.40 20.98 0.50
C MET A 132 2.12 20.97 1.35
N ALA A 133 1.19 20.04 1.11
CA ALA A 133 0.01 19.87 1.94
C ALA A 133 0.38 19.48 3.39
N MET A 134 1.35 18.57 3.57
CA MET A 134 1.89 18.24 4.91
C MET A 134 2.51 19.46 5.58
N LEU A 135 3.36 20.22 4.87
CA LEU A 135 3.97 21.42 5.44
C LEU A 135 2.94 22.47 5.83
N TRP A 136 1.90 22.68 5.03
CA TRP A 136 0.80 23.54 5.43
C TRP A 136 0.18 23.10 6.77
N LYS A 137 -0.19 21.83 6.91
CA LYS A 137 -0.78 21.29 8.16
C LYS A 137 0.13 21.48 9.36
N LEU A 138 1.45 21.29 9.19
CA LEU A 138 2.42 21.32 10.27
C LEU A 138 2.87 22.75 10.62
N THR A 139 2.86 23.67 9.64
CA THR A 139 3.35 25.06 9.87
C THR A 139 2.24 26.11 9.92
N GLY A 140 1.09 25.83 9.32
CA GLY A 140 0.02 26.82 9.11
C GLY A 140 0.33 27.83 7.99
N ASN A 141 1.45 27.71 7.27
CA ASN A 141 1.80 28.64 6.19
C ASN A 141 0.94 28.37 4.95
N SER A 142 0.08 29.32 4.58
CA SER A 142 -0.82 29.25 3.43
C SER A 142 -0.11 29.20 2.07
N ASP A 143 1.12 29.69 1.95
CA ASP A 143 1.86 29.65 0.68
C ASP A 143 2.05 28.20 0.20
N TYR A 144 2.28 27.27 1.14
CA TYR A 144 2.35 25.83 0.84
C TYR A 144 0.98 25.27 0.41
N ALA A 145 -0.11 25.72 1.07
CA ALA A 145 -1.45 25.29 0.71
C ALA A 145 -1.82 25.77 -0.71
N ASP A 146 -1.58 27.04 -1.00
CA ASP A 146 -1.89 27.64 -2.29
C ASP A 146 -1.09 26.98 -3.43
N ALA A 147 0.19 26.69 -3.19
CA ALA A 147 1.03 25.97 -4.15
C ALA A 147 0.54 24.53 -4.38
N SER A 148 0.18 23.80 -3.32
CA SER A 148 -0.37 22.44 -3.43
C SER A 148 -1.68 22.44 -4.23
N VAL A 149 -2.62 23.34 -3.89
CA VAL A 149 -3.90 23.50 -4.61
C VAL A 149 -3.67 23.86 -6.08
N LYS A 150 -2.69 24.73 -6.38
CA LYS A 150 -2.35 25.05 -7.77
C LYS A 150 -1.94 23.82 -8.56
N VAL A 151 -1.05 22.99 -8.00
CA VAL A 151 -0.62 21.73 -8.64
C VAL A 151 -1.81 20.82 -8.91
N LEU A 152 -2.66 20.57 -7.89
CA LEU A 152 -3.83 19.71 -8.01
C LEU A 152 -4.81 20.21 -9.09
N ASN A 153 -5.08 21.51 -9.11
CA ASN A 153 -5.97 22.11 -10.11
C ASN A 153 -5.40 22.05 -11.52
N ASP A 154 -4.10 22.29 -11.68
CA ASP A 154 -3.44 22.29 -12.99
C ASP A 154 -3.47 20.88 -13.62
N TRP A 155 -3.26 19.83 -12.82
CA TRP A 155 -3.39 18.44 -13.27
C TRP A 155 -4.84 18.08 -13.62
N ALA A 156 -5.80 18.43 -12.77
CA ALA A 156 -7.21 18.14 -13.01
C ALA A 156 -7.76 18.83 -14.28
N LYS A 157 -7.23 20.00 -14.62
CA LYS A 157 -7.61 20.75 -15.84
C LYS A 157 -6.94 20.20 -17.11
N THR A 158 -5.76 19.61 -17.00
CA THR A 158 -4.92 19.30 -18.16
C THR A 158 -4.93 17.82 -18.52
N CYS A 159 -4.82 16.93 -17.52
CA CYS A 159 -4.66 15.50 -17.77
C CYS A 159 -6.00 14.82 -18.04
N THR A 160 -6.08 14.11 -19.16
CA THR A 160 -7.32 13.48 -19.59
C THR A 160 -7.29 11.95 -19.49
N GLU A 161 -6.10 11.33 -19.52
CA GLU A 161 -6.00 9.86 -19.58
C GLU A 161 -4.61 9.39 -19.11
N ILE A 162 -4.57 8.16 -18.58
CA ILE A 162 -3.35 7.36 -18.41
C ILE A 162 -3.34 6.31 -19.50
N LYS A 163 -2.25 6.17 -20.25
CA LYS A 163 -2.19 5.32 -21.43
C LYS A 163 -0.84 4.62 -21.61
N SER A 164 -0.87 3.43 -22.21
CA SER A 164 0.27 2.68 -22.68
C SER A 164 -0.21 1.55 -23.61
N ASN A 165 0.69 0.99 -24.41
CA ASN A 165 0.41 -0.24 -25.15
C ASN A 165 0.64 -1.50 -24.30
N ASP A 166 1.09 -1.37 -23.07
CA ASP A 166 1.27 -2.46 -22.11
C ASP A 166 0.60 -2.16 -20.75
N ALA A 167 0.74 -3.08 -19.81
CA ALA A 167 0.10 -2.96 -18.50
C ALA A 167 0.72 -1.89 -17.57
N ASN A 168 1.90 -1.32 -17.89
CA ASN A 168 2.57 -0.35 -17.02
C ASN A 168 1.72 0.91 -16.75
N GLN A 169 0.72 1.22 -17.60
CA GLN A 169 -0.28 2.24 -17.30
C GLN A 169 -1.01 2.00 -15.96
N MET A 170 -1.18 0.74 -15.54
CA MET A 170 -1.82 0.39 -14.28
C MET A 170 -0.93 0.66 -13.07
N LEU A 171 0.41 0.53 -13.22
CA LEU A 171 1.36 0.98 -12.21
C LEU A 171 1.37 2.50 -12.06
N ALA A 172 1.26 3.25 -13.17
CA ALA A 172 1.13 4.70 -13.10
C ALA A 172 -0.15 5.09 -12.36
N ALA A 173 -1.28 4.44 -12.68
CA ALA A 173 -2.54 4.68 -11.99
C ALA A 173 -2.45 4.37 -10.48
N GLY A 174 -1.78 3.28 -10.09
CA GLY A 174 -1.54 2.94 -8.71
C GLY A 174 -0.67 3.99 -8.01
N CYS A 175 0.59 4.12 -8.43
CA CYS A 175 1.60 4.92 -7.71
C CYS A 175 1.26 6.41 -7.64
N GLN A 176 0.86 7.05 -8.75
CA GLN A 176 0.53 8.46 -8.74
C GLN A 176 -0.86 8.74 -8.16
N GLY A 177 -1.81 7.82 -8.38
CA GLY A 177 -3.19 8.01 -7.93
C GLY A 177 -3.30 8.17 -6.41
N TYR A 178 -2.66 7.28 -5.62
CA TYR A 178 -2.75 7.40 -4.18
C TYR A 178 -1.98 8.62 -3.62
N THR A 179 -0.93 9.07 -4.31
CA THR A 179 -0.18 10.26 -3.90
C THR A 179 -1.00 11.52 -4.14
N PHE A 180 -1.59 11.69 -5.33
CA PHE A 180 -2.51 12.80 -5.61
C PHE A 180 -3.74 12.78 -4.69
N ALA A 181 -4.33 11.60 -4.45
CA ALA A 181 -5.49 11.48 -3.60
C ALA A 181 -5.19 11.89 -2.15
N ASN A 182 -4.05 11.45 -1.57
CA ASN A 182 -3.66 11.86 -0.22
C ASN A 182 -3.29 13.35 -0.12
N ALA A 183 -2.72 13.95 -1.16
CA ALA A 183 -2.51 15.39 -1.22
C ALA A 183 -3.86 16.14 -1.16
N ALA A 184 -4.79 15.76 -2.02
CA ALA A 184 -6.13 16.35 -2.09
C ALA A 184 -6.94 16.10 -0.82
N GLU A 185 -6.78 14.94 -0.18
CA GLU A 185 -7.42 14.59 1.08
C GLU A 185 -7.04 15.57 2.21
N ILE A 186 -5.77 15.94 2.30
CA ILE A 186 -5.33 16.99 3.21
C ILE A 186 -5.90 18.34 2.76
N MET A 187 -5.77 18.66 1.47
CA MET A 187 -6.10 20.00 0.96
C MET A 187 -7.59 20.32 0.94
N GLN A 188 -8.50 19.34 0.86
CA GLN A 188 -9.94 19.62 0.94
C GLN A 188 -10.38 20.27 2.26
N THR A 189 -9.51 20.23 3.29
CA THR A 189 -9.73 20.95 4.56
C THR A 189 -9.21 22.39 4.54
N TYR A 190 -8.64 22.86 3.45
CA TYR A 190 -8.14 24.23 3.27
C TYR A 190 -9.22 25.14 2.71
N SER A 191 -9.61 26.16 3.47
CA SER A 191 -10.67 27.09 3.07
C SER A 191 -10.37 27.92 1.81
N GLY A 192 -9.08 28.01 1.40
CA GLY A 192 -8.65 28.66 0.17
C GLY A 192 -8.87 27.82 -1.09
N TRP A 193 -9.17 26.54 -0.97
CA TRP A 193 -9.52 25.71 -2.13
C TRP A 193 -11.01 25.79 -2.43
N ALA A 194 -11.38 26.38 -3.57
CA ALA A 194 -12.77 26.60 -3.91
C ALA A 194 -13.53 25.27 -4.10
N SER A 195 -14.73 25.16 -3.56
CA SER A 195 -15.55 23.94 -3.60
C SER A 195 -15.79 23.40 -5.01
N LYS A 196 -15.92 24.29 -6.01
CA LYS A 196 -16.04 23.91 -7.43
C LYS A 196 -14.78 23.20 -7.96
N ASP A 197 -13.60 23.65 -7.51
CA ASP A 197 -12.31 23.06 -7.94
C ASP A 197 -12.05 21.74 -7.22
N ILE A 198 -12.45 21.61 -5.95
CA ILE A 198 -12.48 20.34 -5.22
C ILE A 198 -13.35 19.32 -5.96
N ALA A 199 -14.57 19.71 -6.35
CA ALA A 199 -15.47 18.82 -7.08
C ALA A 199 -14.87 18.40 -8.44
N ALA A 200 -14.27 19.33 -9.18
CA ALA A 200 -13.61 19.05 -10.45
C ALA A 200 -12.42 18.08 -10.28
N PHE A 201 -11.63 18.26 -9.22
CA PHE A 201 -10.53 17.33 -8.90
C PHE A 201 -11.04 15.93 -8.55
N LYS A 202 -12.09 15.82 -7.71
CA LYS A 202 -12.71 14.53 -7.36
C LYS A 202 -13.23 13.82 -8.60
N ASP A 203 -13.90 14.52 -9.49
CA ASP A 203 -14.36 13.97 -10.78
C ASP A 203 -13.22 13.49 -11.67
N TRP A 204 -12.14 14.27 -11.74
CA TRP A 204 -10.97 13.93 -12.53
C TRP A 204 -10.27 12.68 -12.03
N ILE A 205 -9.99 12.60 -10.73
CA ILE A 205 -9.23 11.47 -10.16
C ILE A 205 -10.02 10.16 -10.24
N ILE A 206 -11.36 10.21 -10.15
CA ILE A 206 -12.23 9.07 -10.39
C ILE A 206 -12.10 8.59 -11.84
N LYS A 207 -12.21 9.51 -12.80
CA LYS A 207 -12.23 9.17 -14.24
C LYS A 207 -10.88 8.67 -14.73
N VAL A 208 -9.80 9.29 -14.29
CA VAL A 208 -8.45 9.04 -14.82
C VAL A 208 -7.74 7.92 -14.05
N PHE A 209 -7.87 7.88 -12.73
CA PHE A 209 -7.12 6.93 -11.88
C PHE A 209 -8.00 5.78 -11.37
N ALA A 210 -9.10 6.07 -10.67
CA ALA A 210 -9.91 5.02 -10.06
C ALA A 210 -10.48 4.04 -11.08
N ALA A 211 -10.87 4.50 -12.26
CA ALA A 211 -11.33 3.64 -13.34
C ALA A 211 -10.25 2.62 -13.77
N LYS A 212 -8.98 3.03 -13.86
CA LYS A 212 -7.85 2.15 -14.18
C LYS A 212 -7.54 1.19 -13.03
N ASN A 213 -7.55 1.69 -11.78
CA ASN A 213 -7.34 0.83 -10.61
C ASN A 213 -8.41 -0.28 -10.55
N LYS A 214 -9.69 0.09 -10.72
CA LYS A 214 -10.81 -0.88 -10.72
C LYS A 214 -10.67 -1.88 -11.86
N GLN A 215 -10.33 -1.42 -13.06
CA GLN A 215 -10.09 -2.29 -14.21
C GLN A 215 -9.00 -3.31 -13.91
N PHE A 216 -7.85 -2.86 -13.37
CA PHE A 216 -6.74 -3.75 -13.03
C PHE A 216 -7.15 -4.77 -11.96
N LEU A 217 -7.67 -4.31 -10.82
CA LEU A 217 -8.05 -5.18 -9.71
C LEU A 217 -9.18 -6.18 -10.05
N THR A 218 -9.98 -5.88 -11.08
CA THR A 218 -11.04 -6.79 -11.52
C THR A 218 -10.54 -7.83 -12.53
N TYR A 219 -9.69 -7.42 -13.47
CA TYR A 219 -9.38 -8.24 -14.64
C TYR A 219 -7.92 -8.69 -14.71
N HIS A 220 -6.98 -8.01 -14.03
CA HIS A 220 -5.54 -8.27 -14.14
C HIS A 220 -5.13 -8.44 -15.60
N TRP A 221 -5.52 -7.45 -16.42
CA TRP A 221 -5.38 -7.48 -17.86
C TRP A 221 -3.91 -7.60 -18.29
N TYR A 222 -3.62 -8.58 -19.15
CA TYR A 222 -2.34 -8.75 -19.81
C TYR A 222 -2.57 -9.09 -21.28
N GLN A 223 -2.13 -8.22 -22.21
CA GLN A 223 -2.17 -8.42 -23.66
C GLN A 223 -3.52 -8.93 -24.22
N GLY A 224 -4.62 -8.46 -23.66
CA GLY A 224 -5.97 -8.83 -24.08
C GLY A 224 -6.51 -10.12 -23.46
N THR A 225 -5.80 -10.77 -22.54
CA THR A 225 -6.33 -11.87 -21.74
C THR A 225 -6.88 -11.34 -20.42
N THR A 226 -8.02 -11.91 -19.99
CA THR A 226 -8.76 -11.40 -18.81
C THR A 226 -8.66 -12.31 -17.58
N ASP A 227 -7.91 -13.41 -17.63
CA ASP A 227 -8.18 -14.54 -16.75
C ASP A 227 -7.06 -14.84 -15.78
N CYS A 228 -6.01 -14.01 -15.69
CA CYS A 228 -4.84 -14.34 -14.90
C CYS A 228 -4.66 -13.42 -13.70
N VAL A 229 -5.49 -13.57 -12.67
CA VAL A 229 -5.39 -12.82 -11.40
C VAL A 229 -4.04 -13.02 -10.71
N TYR A 230 -3.33 -14.12 -10.96
CA TYR A 230 -2.02 -14.41 -10.40
C TYR A 230 -0.85 -14.04 -11.32
N HIS A 231 -1.11 -13.40 -12.47
CA HIS A 231 -0.06 -13.01 -13.42
C HIS A 231 0.85 -11.92 -12.85
N TYR A 232 0.27 -10.96 -12.13
CA TYR A 232 1.00 -9.84 -11.57
C TYR A 232 1.48 -10.12 -10.15
N TRP A 233 2.66 -9.61 -9.82
CA TRP A 233 3.21 -9.63 -8.48
C TRP A 233 2.39 -8.78 -7.52
N SER A 234 2.46 -9.09 -6.23
CA SER A 234 1.64 -8.46 -5.19
C SER A 234 1.73 -6.93 -5.17
N ASN A 235 2.90 -6.35 -5.49
CA ASN A 235 3.06 -4.89 -5.52
C ASN A 235 2.11 -4.21 -6.51
N TRP A 236 1.75 -4.84 -7.62
CA TRP A 236 0.81 -4.30 -8.61
C TRP A 236 -0.60 -4.15 -8.01
N ASP A 237 -1.09 -5.18 -7.34
CA ASP A 237 -2.35 -5.13 -6.64
C ASP A 237 -2.31 -4.08 -5.53
N LEU A 238 -1.26 -4.11 -4.70
CA LEU A 238 -1.12 -3.25 -3.53
C LEU A 238 -1.12 -1.77 -3.88
N VAL A 239 -0.38 -1.33 -4.91
CA VAL A 239 -0.40 0.08 -5.32
C VAL A 239 -1.75 0.50 -5.90
N ASN A 240 -2.45 -0.41 -6.60
CA ASN A 240 -3.80 -0.13 -7.10
C ASN A 240 -4.84 -0.12 -5.97
N LEU A 241 -4.71 -0.98 -4.96
CA LEU A 241 -5.52 -0.94 -3.74
C LEU A 241 -5.28 0.35 -2.95
N CYS A 242 -4.02 0.79 -2.79
CA CYS A 242 -3.70 2.07 -2.16
C CYS A 242 -4.37 3.24 -2.88
N SER A 243 -4.29 3.28 -4.21
CA SER A 243 -4.90 4.34 -5.01
C SER A 243 -6.42 4.32 -4.89
N TYR A 244 -7.04 3.15 -5.03
CA TYR A 244 -8.50 3.01 -4.97
C TYR A 244 -9.05 3.34 -3.58
N MET A 245 -8.34 2.93 -2.49
CA MET A 245 -8.67 3.29 -1.12
C MET A 245 -8.58 4.79 -0.88
N ALA A 246 -7.45 5.41 -1.26
CA ALA A 246 -7.24 6.85 -1.06
C ALA A 246 -8.27 7.70 -1.82
N ILE A 247 -8.62 7.30 -3.06
CA ILE A 247 -9.66 7.97 -3.85
C ILE A 247 -11.04 7.76 -3.22
N GLY A 248 -11.33 6.54 -2.75
CA GLY A 248 -12.58 6.22 -2.04
C GLY A 248 -12.77 7.09 -0.79
N ILE A 249 -11.73 7.24 0.03
CA ILE A 249 -11.73 8.12 1.21
C ILE A 249 -11.92 9.59 0.80
N LEU A 250 -11.11 10.10 -0.13
CA LEU A 250 -11.18 11.49 -0.61
C LEU A 250 -12.58 11.85 -1.13
N THR A 251 -13.24 10.93 -1.81
CA THR A 251 -14.54 11.15 -2.46
C THR A 251 -15.73 10.71 -1.63
N GLU A 252 -15.50 10.21 -0.42
CA GLU A 252 -16.52 9.64 0.48
C GLU A 252 -17.35 8.53 -0.19
N ASN A 253 -16.67 7.69 -0.98
CA ASN A 253 -17.31 6.62 -1.74
C ASN A 253 -17.22 5.28 -0.99
N ASP A 254 -18.30 4.94 -0.27
CA ASP A 254 -18.38 3.71 0.50
C ASP A 254 -18.19 2.44 -0.33
N GLU A 255 -18.63 2.43 -1.59
CA GLU A 255 -18.48 1.25 -2.48
C GLU A 255 -17.02 1.00 -2.83
N MET A 256 -16.24 2.08 -3.05
CA MET A 256 -14.80 1.97 -3.31
C MET A 256 -14.06 1.47 -2.07
N VAL A 257 -14.38 2.00 -0.90
CA VAL A 257 -13.76 1.57 0.36
C VAL A 257 -14.12 0.12 0.66
N ASN A 258 -15.39 -0.26 0.59
CA ASN A 258 -15.84 -1.65 0.78
C ASN A 258 -15.15 -2.61 -0.20
N TYR A 259 -14.97 -2.20 -1.46
CA TYR A 259 -14.27 -3.01 -2.45
C TYR A 259 -12.82 -3.31 -2.00
N VAL A 260 -12.08 -2.31 -1.51
CA VAL A 260 -10.69 -2.48 -1.05
C VAL A 260 -10.65 -3.34 0.21
N VAL A 261 -11.55 -3.11 1.17
CA VAL A 261 -11.66 -3.93 2.39
C VAL A 261 -11.88 -5.40 2.02
N ASN A 262 -12.88 -5.68 1.18
CA ASN A 262 -13.20 -7.04 0.75
C ASN A 262 -12.06 -7.68 -0.05
N TYR A 263 -11.39 -6.91 -0.92
CA TYR A 263 -10.26 -7.41 -1.68
C TYR A 263 -9.06 -7.74 -0.79
N PHE A 264 -8.72 -6.87 0.15
CA PHE A 264 -7.59 -7.11 1.06
C PHE A 264 -7.80 -8.38 1.88
N HIS A 265 -9.00 -8.61 2.41
CA HIS A 265 -9.27 -9.78 3.25
C HIS A 265 -9.49 -11.08 2.46
N ASN A 266 -10.14 -11.01 1.29
CA ASN A 266 -10.57 -12.21 0.56
C ASN A 266 -10.54 -12.09 -0.97
N GLY A 267 -9.76 -11.16 -1.51
CA GLY A 267 -9.58 -11.03 -2.97
C GLY A 267 -8.81 -12.19 -3.56
N SER A 268 -9.02 -12.43 -4.84
CA SER A 268 -8.35 -13.51 -5.58
C SER A 268 -6.93 -13.20 -6.02
N GLY A 269 -6.54 -11.93 -6.09
CA GLY A 269 -5.21 -11.53 -6.57
C GLY A 269 -4.14 -11.56 -5.48
N ASN A 270 -2.89 -11.35 -5.88
CA ASN A 270 -1.72 -11.49 -5.02
C ASN A 270 -1.57 -10.37 -3.96
N GLY A 271 -2.36 -9.30 -4.04
CA GLY A 271 -2.42 -8.24 -3.01
C GLY A 271 -3.39 -8.52 -1.87
N SER A 272 -4.20 -9.58 -1.91
CA SER A 272 -5.00 -10.00 -0.77
C SER A 272 -4.12 -10.65 0.29
N ILE A 273 -4.48 -10.50 1.57
CA ILE A 273 -3.66 -10.98 2.68
C ILE A 273 -3.40 -12.50 2.62
N ASN A 274 -4.36 -13.27 2.11
CA ASN A 274 -4.26 -14.73 1.97
C ASN A 274 -3.28 -15.16 0.88
N ASN A 275 -3.14 -14.36 -0.19
CA ASN A 275 -2.22 -14.64 -1.29
C ASN A 275 -0.88 -13.91 -1.14
N LEU A 276 -0.87 -12.83 -0.36
CA LEU A 276 0.35 -12.08 -0.03
C LEU A 276 1.30 -12.88 0.87
N ILE A 277 0.73 -13.75 1.71
CA ILE A 277 1.49 -14.65 2.60
C ILE A 277 1.60 -16.04 1.95
N GLN A 278 2.84 -16.47 1.66
CA GLN A 278 3.11 -17.76 1.02
C GLN A 278 3.51 -18.86 2.01
N GLY A 279 4.05 -18.51 3.17
CA GLY A 279 4.45 -19.45 4.20
C GLY A 279 4.54 -18.80 5.58
N THR A 280 4.42 -19.60 6.63
CA THR A 280 4.51 -19.14 8.03
C THR A 280 5.48 -20.05 8.78
N PHE A 281 6.47 -19.46 9.44
CA PHE A 281 7.58 -20.18 10.06
C PHE A 281 7.86 -19.66 11.48
N ALA A 282 8.45 -20.53 12.31
CA ALA A 282 9.17 -20.07 13.48
C ALA A 282 10.40 -19.25 13.04
N ASP A 283 10.77 -18.24 13.83
CA ASP A 283 11.99 -17.48 13.57
C ASP A 283 13.22 -18.40 13.61
N PRO A 284 14.02 -18.49 12.53
CA PRO A 284 15.19 -19.36 12.46
C PRO A 284 16.35 -18.92 13.38
N LEU A 285 16.26 -17.73 14.01
CA LEU A 285 17.21 -17.25 15.04
C LEU A 285 16.71 -17.45 16.46
N ASP A 286 15.71 -18.34 16.65
CA ASP A 286 15.19 -18.78 17.96
C ASP A 286 14.67 -17.63 18.86
N SER A 287 14.11 -16.56 18.27
CA SER A 287 13.50 -15.48 19.05
C SER A 287 12.18 -15.88 19.74
N GLY A 288 11.61 -17.02 19.38
CA GLY A 288 10.28 -17.45 19.81
C GLY A 288 9.13 -16.80 19.01
N GLU A 289 9.44 -15.95 18.04
CA GLU A 289 8.46 -15.27 17.21
C GLU A 289 8.11 -16.08 15.95
N THR A 290 7.01 -15.67 15.30
CA THR A 290 6.57 -16.20 14.02
C THR A 290 6.81 -15.18 12.93
N ILE A 291 7.33 -15.63 11.77
CA ILE A 291 7.57 -14.81 10.60
C ILE A 291 6.79 -15.33 9.39
N CYS A 292 6.40 -14.46 8.45
CA CYS A 292 5.59 -14.83 7.28
C CYS A 292 6.29 -14.43 5.97
N GLN A 293 6.48 -15.40 5.09
CA GLN A 293 7.04 -15.22 3.76
C GLN A 293 6.09 -14.39 2.89
N ASN A 294 6.55 -13.30 2.30
CA ASN A 294 5.75 -12.54 1.35
C ASN A 294 5.87 -13.11 -0.08
N GLN A 295 4.86 -12.84 -0.88
CA GLN A 295 4.72 -13.35 -2.25
C GLN A 295 5.89 -12.98 -3.17
N GLU A 296 6.59 -11.87 -2.92
CA GLU A 296 7.72 -11.42 -3.75
C GLU A 296 9.09 -11.86 -3.24
N SER A 297 9.15 -12.58 -2.11
CA SER A 297 10.42 -12.96 -1.49
C SER A 297 11.31 -13.85 -2.35
N GLY A 298 10.75 -14.62 -3.26
CA GLY A 298 11.49 -15.45 -4.24
C GLY A 298 11.79 -14.73 -5.57
N ARG A 299 11.29 -13.50 -5.76
CA ARG A 299 11.50 -12.70 -6.98
C ARG A 299 12.78 -11.88 -6.92
N ASP A 300 12.83 -10.90 -6.04
CA ASP A 300 13.97 -10.06 -5.68
C ASP A 300 13.67 -9.27 -4.40
N GLN A 301 14.70 -8.78 -3.72
CA GLN A 301 14.51 -8.11 -2.44
C GLN A 301 14.04 -6.66 -2.56
N GLY A 302 14.30 -6.00 -3.67
CA GLY A 302 13.78 -4.66 -3.94
C GLY A 302 12.25 -4.65 -3.96
N HIS A 303 11.62 -5.63 -4.61
CA HIS A 303 10.16 -5.77 -4.65
C HIS A 303 9.59 -6.39 -3.38
N ALA A 304 10.29 -7.34 -2.73
CA ALA A 304 9.87 -7.85 -1.43
C ALA A 304 9.76 -6.73 -0.38
N MET A 305 10.73 -5.83 -0.35
CA MET A 305 10.71 -4.61 0.47
C MET A 305 9.59 -3.64 0.06
N MET A 306 9.34 -3.50 -1.24
CA MET A 306 8.24 -2.68 -1.76
C MET A 306 6.88 -3.20 -1.30
N SER A 307 6.65 -4.51 -1.37
CA SER A 307 5.39 -5.12 -0.94
C SER A 307 5.11 -4.83 0.53
N VAL A 308 6.11 -4.94 1.42
CA VAL A 308 5.96 -4.58 2.84
C VAL A 308 5.61 -3.12 3.01
N ALA A 309 6.35 -2.22 2.35
CA ALA A 309 6.17 -0.78 2.49
C ALA A 309 4.81 -0.29 1.96
N VAL A 310 4.38 -0.78 0.80
CA VAL A 310 3.07 -0.42 0.22
C VAL A 310 1.93 -1.01 1.05
N THR A 311 2.09 -2.25 1.57
CA THR A 311 1.12 -2.83 2.51
C THR A 311 1.00 -1.98 3.77
N ALA A 312 2.12 -1.50 4.33
CA ALA A 312 2.08 -0.61 5.49
C ALA A 312 1.30 0.68 5.21
N ASN A 313 1.47 1.28 4.02
CA ASN A 313 0.70 2.46 3.61
C ASN A 313 -0.80 2.16 3.47
N LEU A 314 -1.15 1.03 2.87
CA LEU A 314 -2.55 0.59 2.73
C LEU A 314 -3.20 0.39 4.11
N CYS A 315 -2.52 -0.34 5.00
CA CYS A 315 -2.97 -0.56 6.37
C CYS A 315 -3.14 0.74 7.14
N GLN A 316 -2.21 1.69 6.97
CA GLN A 316 -2.27 2.99 7.65
C GLN A 316 -3.47 3.83 7.18
N MET A 317 -3.78 3.85 5.88
CA MET A 317 -4.96 4.54 5.36
C MET A 317 -6.26 3.90 5.89
N ALA A 318 -6.36 2.58 5.85
CA ALA A 318 -7.50 1.86 6.41
C ALA A 318 -7.67 2.13 7.91
N TYR A 319 -6.56 2.12 8.67
CA TYR A 319 -6.57 2.40 10.10
C TYR A 319 -6.93 3.85 10.44
N SER A 320 -6.51 4.82 9.63
CA SER A 320 -6.92 6.22 9.79
C SER A 320 -8.45 6.38 9.69
N LEU A 321 -9.08 5.68 8.76
CA LEU A 321 -10.53 5.63 8.63
C LEU A 321 -11.18 4.80 9.75
N TYR A 322 -10.55 3.70 10.19
CA TYR A 322 -11.01 2.86 11.32
C TYR A 322 -11.22 3.67 12.60
N LYS A 323 -10.36 4.65 12.88
CA LYS A 323 -10.46 5.50 14.07
C LYS A 323 -11.82 6.23 14.18
N TYR A 324 -12.46 6.51 13.06
CA TYR A 324 -13.80 7.11 13.00
C TYR A 324 -14.93 6.07 12.79
N ASN A 325 -14.56 4.82 12.51
CA ASN A 325 -15.48 3.72 12.22
C ASN A 325 -15.12 2.45 13.01
N PRO A 326 -14.99 2.49 14.34
CA PRO A 326 -14.41 1.39 15.13
C PRO A 326 -15.30 0.14 15.17
N THR A 327 -16.54 0.21 14.72
CA THR A 327 -17.44 -0.94 14.61
C THR A 327 -17.22 -1.76 13.34
N VAL A 328 -16.51 -1.23 12.35
CA VAL A 328 -16.12 -1.95 11.14
C VAL A 328 -14.70 -2.47 11.34
N THR A 329 -14.59 -3.57 12.06
CA THR A 329 -13.29 -4.14 12.51
C THR A 329 -12.40 -4.56 11.35
N GLU A 330 -12.99 -4.85 10.19
CA GLU A 330 -12.30 -5.21 8.95
C GLU A 330 -11.43 -4.08 8.39
N LEU A 331 -11.66 -2.83 8.81
CA LEU A 331 -10.75 -1.70 8.49
C LEU A 331 -9.41 -1.76 9.25
N ASP A 332 -9.30 -2.54 10.34
CA ASP A 332 -8.01 -2.76 11.00
C ASP A 332 -7.18 -3.82 10.25
N PHE A 333 -6.68 -3.45 9.07
CA PHE A 333 -5.84 -4.33 8.24
C PHE A 333 -4.58 -4.81 8.96
N PHE A 334 -4.08 -4.04 9.93
CA PHE A 334 -2.94 -4.48 10.74
C PHE A 334 -3.28 -5.70 11.61
N ALA A 335 -4.54 -5.88 12.00
CA ALA A 335 -4.98 -7.03 12.78
C ALA A 335 -5.23 -8.28 11.92
N ALA A 336 -5.33 -8.13 10.60
CA ALA A 336 -5.68 -9.23 9.71
C ALA A 336 -4.79 -10.47 9.91
N ASN A 337 -5.42 -11.64 9.89
CA ASN A 337 -4.76 -12.96 10.02
C ASN A 337 -3.74 -12.98 11.17
N ASN A 338 -4.15 -12.53 12.35
CA ASN A 338 -3.32 -12.50 13.55
C ASN A 338 -2.01 -11.71 13.33
N ASN A 339 -2.13 -10.47 12.90
CA ASN A 339 -1.01 -9.55 12.60
C ASN A 339 -0.06 -10.07 11.51
N ALA A 340 -0.57 -10.73 10.47
CA ALA A 340 0.25 -11.30 9.39
C ALA A 340 1.12 -10.24 8.70
N VAL A 341 0.65 -9.00 8.60
CA VAL A 341 1.42 -7.88 8.02
C VAL A 341 2.70 -7.61 8.83
N MET A 342 2.63 -7.67 10.19
CA MET A 342 3.82 -7.58 11.03
C MET A 342 4.79 -8.71 10.74
N LYS A 343 4.29 -9.95 10.75
CA LYS A 343 5.10 -11.16 10.54
C LYS A 343 5.76 -11.17 9.15
N MET A 344 5.09 -10.62 8.15
CA MET A 344 5.66 -10.38 6.82
C MET A 344 6.79 -9.35 6.85
N GLY A 345 6.61 -8.28 7.61
CA GLY A 345 7.66 -7.30 7.89
C GLY A 345 8.87 -7.93 8.57
N GLU A 346 8.66 -8.76 9.60
CA GLU A 346 9.72 -9.50 10.30
C GLU A 346 10.52 -10.41 9.37
N TYR A 347 9.85 -11.22 8.54
CA TYR A 347 10.51 -12.07 7.55
C TYR A 347 11.39 -11.25 6.60
N THR A 348 10.82 -10.21 6.03
CA THR A 348 11.52 -9.38 5.04
C THR A 348 12.67 -8.59 5.68
N ALA A 349 12.47 -8.03 6.88
CA ALA A 349 13.50 -7.30 7.60
C ALA A 349 14.66 -8.22 8.01
N LEU A 350 14.39 -9.40 8.56
CA LEU A 350 15.41 -10.38 8.94
C LEU A 350 16.37 -10.66 7.77
N PHE A 351 15.81 -10.91 6.58
CA PHE A 351 16.63 -11.23 5.41
C PHE A 351 17.43 -10.03 4.89
N ASN A 352 16.95 -8.81 5.12
CA ASN A 352 17.54 -7.58 4.59
C ASN A 352 18.39 -6.79 5.62
N LEU A 353 18.60 -7.33 6.82
CA LEU A 353 19.45 -6.71 7.85
C LEU A 353 20.87 -7.29 7.83
N LYS A 354 21.85 -6.43 8.14
CA LYS A 354 23.23 -6.80 8.43
C LYS A 354 23.54 -6.59 9.92
N GLU A 355 24.36 -7.44 10.48
CA GLU A 355 24.83 -7.33 11.86
C GLU A 355 25.83 -6.17 12.03
N GLY A 356 25.73 -5.47 13.15
CA GLY A 356 26.74 -4.51 13.61
C GLY A 356 26.93 -3.28 12.72
N VAL A 357 26.01 -2.98 11.82
CA VAL A 357 26.08 -1.80 10.94
C VAL A 357 24.80 -0.97 10.97
N ASP A 358 24.94 0.34 11.02
CA ASP A 358 23.84 1.30 11.17
C ASP A 358 23.23 1.77 9.84
N ASN A 359 23.80 1.35 8.69
CA ASN A 359 23.20 1.70 7.41
C ASN A 359 23.28 0.55 6.40
N ALA A 360 22.36 0.53 5.43
CA ALA A 360 22.18 -0.54 4.47
C ALA A 360 23.38 -0.72 3.53
N ASN A 361 24.11 0.36 3.24
CA ASN A 361 25.24 0.35 2.31
C ASN A 361 26.57 0.02 2.98
N ALA A 362 26.62 -0.10 4.32
CA ALA A 362 27.85 -0.45 5.02
C ALA A 362 28.26 -1.88 4.73
N THR A 363 29.58 -2.12 4.75
CA THR A 363 30.14 -3.48 4.75
C THR A 363 29.74 -4.16 6.06
N GLY A 364 29.12 -5.33 5.98
CA GLY A 364 28.67 -6.08 7.15
C GLY A 364 28.16 -7.46 6.75
N THR A 365 28.00 -8.33 7.74
CA THR A 365 27.50 -9.69 7.51
C THR A 365 25.97 -9.69 7.59
N TRP A 366 25.31 -10.34 6.63
CA TRP A 366 23.87 -10.53 6.70
C TRP A 366 23.49 -11.34 7.94
N MET A 367 22.44 -10.95 8.64
CA MET A 367 21.96 -11.65 9.85
C MET A 367 21.62 -13.11 9.57
N ILE A 368 21.18 -13.44 8.36
CA ILE A 368 20.86 -14.78 7.95
C ILE A 368 21.32 -15.02 6.50
N THR A 369 21.73 -16.25 6.21
CA THR A 369 22.06 -16.67 4.84
C THR A 369 20.81 -17.16 4.11
N THR A 370 20.84 -17.15 2.78
CA THR A 370 19.77 -17.67 1.92
C THR A 370 19.39 -19.11 2.27
N THR A 371 20.39 -19.96 2.53
CA THR A 371 20.18 -21.39 2.85
C THR A 371 19.59 -21.65 4.24
N LYS A 372 19.63 -20.67 5.14
CA LYS A 372 19.04 -20.78 6.49
C LYS A 372 17.68 -20.09 6.57
N MET A 373 17.34 -19.22 5.59
CA MET A 373 16.05 -18.58 5.58
C MET A 373 14.98 -19.58 5.21
N PRO A 374 13.96 -19.79 6.04
CA PRO A 374 12.88 -20.73 5.74
C PRO A 374 12.08 -20.22 4.54
N PHE A 375 11.64 -21.13 3.69
CA PHE A 375 10.96 -20.81 2.45
C PHE A 375 10.03 -21.94 2.01
N ASP A 376 8.77 -21.63 1.80
CA ASP A 376 7.82 -22.51 1.13
C ASP A 376 7.86 -22.27 -0.37
N GLU A 377 8.03 -23.33 -1.13
CA GLU A 377 8.01 -23.27 -2.59
C GLU A 377 6.64 -22.79 -3.09
N TYR A 378 6.64 -21.87 -4.02
CA TYR A 378 5.43 -21.45 -4.68
C TYR A 378 5.62 -21.25 -6.17
N LYS A 379 4.54 -21.39 -6.90
CA LYS A 379 4.52 -21.28 -8.35
C LYS A 379 3.93 -19.93 -8.76
N TYR A 380 4.75 -19.14 -9.46
CA TYR A 380 4.30 -17.87 -10.03
C TYR A 380 3.38 -18.11 -11.22
N CYS A 381 2.30 -17.33 -11.32
CA CYS A 381 1.32 -17.38 -12.41
C CYS A 381 0.78 -18.80 -12.65
N ILE A 382 0.14 -19.37 -11.62
CA ILE A 382 -0.49 -20.70 -11.71
C ILE A 382 -1.75 -20.59 -12.59
N ASP A 383 -1.89 -21.55 -13.49
CA ASP A 383 -3.12 -21.81 -14.26
C ASP A 383 -3.61 -20.66 -15.18
N CYS A 384 -2.75 -19.75 -15.57
CA CYS A 384 -3.11 -18.73 -16.55
C CYS A 384 -2.59 -19.06 -17.96
N SER A 385 -3.34 -18.64 -18.98
CA SER A 385 -2.99 -18.80 -20.38
C SER A 385 -1.97 -17.76 -20.88
N CYS A 386 -1.43 -16.92 -20.02
CA CYS A 386 -0.45 -15.91 -20.38
C CYS A 386 0.84 -16.55 -20.94
N LYS A 387 1.43 -15.89 -21.93
CA LYS A 387 2.68 -16.35 -22.57
C LYS A 387 3.91 -15.70 -21.96
N ASP A 388 3.81 -15.22 -20.72
CA ASP A 388 4.95 -14.64 -20.01
C ASP A 388 6.03 -15.70 -19.80
N LYS A 389 7.31 -15.30 -19.96
CA LYS A 389 8.47 -16.18 -19.75
C LYS A 389 8.60 -16.73 -18.31
N ASN A 390 7.93 -16.07 -17.36
CA ASN A 390 7.88 -16.51 -15.96
C ASN A 390 6.68 -17.39 -15.65
N HIS A 391 5.78 -17.64 -16.61
CA HIS A 391 4.61 -18.47 -16.42
C HIS A 391 4.98 -19.85 -15.88
N GLY A 392 4.40 -20.19 -14.75
CA GLY A 392 4.66 -21.46 -14.08
C GLY A 392 6.05 -21.59 -13.46
N LYS A 393 6.85 -20.52 -13.36
CA LYS A 393 8.14 -20.55 -12.67
C LYS A 393 7.93 -20.93 -11.19
N ILE A 394 8.71 -21.90 -10.74
CA ILE A 394 8.73 -22.31 -9.33
C ILE A 394 9.82 -21.54 -8.62
N HIS A 395 9.47 -20.89 -7.51
CA HIS A 395 10.43 -20.28 -6.59
C HIS A 395 10.68 -21.26 -5.46
N THR A 396 11.95 -21.63 -5.26
CA THR A 396 12.40 -22.67 -4.33
C THR A 396 13.25 -22.13 -3.20
N SER A 397 13.57 -20.84 -3.24
CA SER A 397 14.35 -20.14 -2.21
C SER A 397 14.04 -18.65 -2.22
N VAL A 398 14.35 -17.99 -1.10
CA VAL A 398 14.38 -16.54 -1.06
C VAL A 398 15.42 -16.03 -2.07
N ALA A 399 15.07 -14.97 -2.83
CA ALA A 399 16.01 -14.35 -3.75
C ALA A 399 17.06 -13.53 -2.96
N ASP A 400 18.34 -13.74 -3.28
CA ASP A 400 19.45 -13.09 -2.57
C ASP A 400 20.31 -12.24 -3.48
N ASP A 401 19.80 -11.91 -4.60
CA ASP A 401 20.40 -11.13 -5.65
C ASP A 401 20.23 -9.60 -5.47
N GLU A 402 19.98 -8.93 -6.55
CA GLU A 402 19.81 -7.50 -6.62
C GLU A 402 18.73 -6.97 -5.66
N GLY A 403 19.03 -5.88 -4.99
CA GLY A 403 18.09 -5.17 -4.13
C GLY A 403 18.09 -5.59 -2.66
N ARG A 404 18.86 -6.58 -2.23
CA ARG A 404 18.96 -6.96 -0.82
C ARG A 404 19.50 -5.82 0.03
N GLY A 405 18.74 -5.43 1.05
CA GLY A 405 19.06 -4.29 1.92
C GLY A 405 18.77 -2.92 1.30
N THR A 406 18.10 -2.85 0.14
CA THR A 406 17.68 -1.58 -0.47
C THR A 406 16.79 -0.81 0.51
N PRO A 407 17.11 0.46 0.84
CA PRO A 407 16.28 1.23 1.74
C PRO A 407 14.93 1.54 1.11
N ARG A 408 13.86 1.31 1.88
CA ARG A 408 12.49 1.74 1.57
C ARG A 408 11.84 2.25 2.85
N THR A 409 10.91 3.18 2.71
CA THR A 409 10.14 3.74 3.83
C THR A 409 9.01 2.78 4.24
N GLY A 410 8.34 3.06 5.37
CA GLY A 410 7.22 2.26 5.89
C GLY A 410 7.53 1.46 7.15
N TRP A 411 8.78 1.36 7.54
CA TRP A 411 9.19 0.65 8.76
C TRP A 411 8.74 1.36 10.03
N GLU A 412 8.78 2.69 10.04
CA GLU A 412 8.22 3.48 11.14
C GLU A 412 6.72 3.29 11.30
N ILE A 413 5.99 3.12 10.19
CA ILE A 413 4.56 2.81 10.22
C ILE A 413 4.34 1.46 10.91
N LEU A 414 5.01 0.41 10.44
CA LEU A 414 4.88 -0.93 11.00
C LEU A 414 5.27 -0.97 12.47
N TYR A 415 6.49 -0.57 12.79
CA TYR A 415 7.00 -0.65 14.15
C TYR A 415 6.15 0.16 15.14
N ASN A 416 5.91 1.45 14.85
CA ASN A 416 5.17 2.28 15.79
C ASN A 416 3.70 1.89 15.89
N HIS A 417 3.09 1.39 14.82
CA HIS A 417 1.73 0.90 14.92
C HIS A 417 1.62 -0.26 15.90
N TYR A 418 2.41 -1.31 15.74
CA TYR A 418 2.29 -2.49 16.61
C TYR A 418 2.83 -2.25 18.02
N ALA A 419 3.99 -1.61 18.15
CA ALA A 419 4.62 -1.38 19.44
C ALA A 419 3.95 -0.27 20.25
N LYS A 420 3.53 0.82 19.62
CA LYS A 420 3.10 2.05 20.30
C LYS A 420 1.60 2.30 20.21
N VAL A 421 0.95 2.00 19.07
CA VAL A 421 -0.48 2.20 18.90
C VAL A 421 -1.25 1.01 19.45
N LYS A 422 -0.88 -0.22 19.05
CA LYS A 422 -1.48 -1.45 19.60
C LYS A 422 -0.91 -1.85 20.97
N GLY A 423 0.26 -1.37 21.34
CA GLY A 423 0.90 -1.67 22.63
C GLY A 423 1.36 -3.12 22.76
N LEU A 424 1.72 -3.79 21.64
CA LEU A 424 2.28 -5.13 21.70
C LEU A 424 3.68 -5.09 22.34
N ASN A 425 4.02 -6.13 23.07
CA ASN A 425 5.31 -6.23 23.77
C ASN A 425 6.38 -6.97 22.95
N ASN A 426 6.01 -7.65 21.87
CA ASN A 426 6.87 -8.50 21.04
C ASN A 426 6.33 -8.60 19.60
N GLY A 427 7.00 -9.39 18.76
CA GLY A 427 6.58 -9.68 17.40
C GLY A 427 7.11 -8.71 16.34
N TYR A 428 8.00 -7.78 16.71
CA TYR A 428 8.53 -6.73 15.84
C TYR A 428 10.06 -6.50 15.98
N ILE A 429 10.81 -7.56 16.23
CA ILE A 429 12.26 -7.48 16.51
C ILE A 429 13.03 -6.89 15.33
N TYR A 430 12.80 -7.44 14.14
CA TYR A 430 13.53 -7.07 12.92
C TYR A 430 12.97 -5.81 12.29
N ALA A 431 11.66 -5.62 12.31
CA ALA A 431 11.02 -4.38 11.87
C ALA A 431 11.49 -3.18 12.70
N LYS A 432 11.63 -3.36 14.02
CA LYS A 432 12.22 -2.32 14.90
C LYS A 432 13.65 -2.00 14.51
N LYS A 433 14.50 -3.03 14.34
CA LYS A 433 15.90 -2.82 13.92
C LYS A 433 15.99 -2.11 12.57
N PHE A 434 15.06 -2.43 11.67
CA PHE A 434 15.03 -1.78 10.34
C PHE A 434 14.55 -0.33 10.45
N ALA A 435 13.51 -0.04 11.25
CA ALA A 435 13.06 1.32 11.53
C ALA A 435 14.18 2.16 12.19
N ASP A 436 14.84 1.62 13.22
CA ASP A 436 15.97 2.30 13.89
C ASP A 436 17.11 2.63 12.91
N LYS A 437 17.40 1.72 11.96
CA LYS A 437 18.41 1.90 10.93
C LYS A 437 18.04 2.93 9.87
N MET A 438 16.75 3.00 9.51
CA MET A 438 16.25 3.95 8.51
C MET A 438 16.02 5.35 9.09
N ARG A 439 15.87 5.47 10.40
CA ARG A 439 15.46 6.72 11.07
C ARG A 439 16.52 7.84 10.96
N PRO A 440 16.14 9.01 10.49
CA PRO A 440 14.84 9.34 9.88
C PRO A 440 14.68 8.72 8.49
N GLU A 441 13.46 8.16 8.19
CA GLU A 441 13.23 7.43 6.93
C GLU A 441 13.31 8.32 5.68
N GLY A 442 12.85 9.57 5.79
CA GLY A 442 12.70 10.46 4.65
C GLY A 442 11.46 10.15 3.80
N GLY A 443 11.40 10.75 2.63
CA GLY A 443 10.29 10.59 1.69
C GLY A 443 10.67 10.91 0.26
N SER A 444 9.69 10.99 -0.60
CA SER A 444 9.88 11.19 -2.04
C SER A 444 10.79 12.38 -2.35
N GLY A 445 11.88 12.14 -3.07
CA GLY A 445 12.87 13.16 -3.43
C GLY A 445 13.91 13.49 -2.36
N ASP A 446 13.87 12.84 -1.19
CA ASP A 446 14.97 12.87 -0.22
C ASP A 446 16.14 12.03 -0.75
N ASN A 447 17.38 12.43 -0.36
CA ASN A 447 18.59 11.74 -0.81
C ASN A 447 18.69 10.28 -0.32
N ARG A 448 17.93 9.91 0.70
CA ARG A 448 17.87 8.56 1.27
C ARG A 448 16.82 7.68 0.61
N TYR A 449 15.80 8.30 0.02
CA TYR A 449 14.74 7.61 -0.68
C TYR A 449 14.51 8.25 -2.07
N GLY A 450 15.07 7.62 -3.08
CA GLY A 450 14.94 8.04 -4.48
C GLY A 450 13.77 7.37 -5.21
N VAL A 451 13.80 7.47 -6.53
CA VAL A 451 12.92 6.72 -7.41
C VAL A 451 13.30 5.25 -7.37
N ASN A 452 12.39 4.38 -6.98
CA ASN A 452 12.53 2.94 -6.99
C ASN A 452 11.55 2.34 -7.98
N SER A 453 11.95 1.30 -8.72
CA SER A 453 11.09 0.65 -9.72
C SER A 453 10.42 1.64 -10.70
N GLY A 454 11.09 2.76 -10.99
CA GLY A 454 10.57 3.80 -11.87
C GLY A 454 9.48 4.71 -11.25
N ALA A 455 9.30 4.69 -9.94
CA ALA A 455 8.31 5.54 -9.26
C ALA A 455 8.77 5.95 -7.85
N PHE A 456 8.10 6.95 -7.28
CA PHE A 456 7.98 7.10 -5.85
C PHE A 456 6.80 6.23 -5.41
N ASP A 457 7.09 5.01 -5.05
CA ASP A 457 6.09 3.99 -4.75
C ASP A 457 5.59 4.03 -3.28
N GLN A 458 6.19 4.89 -2.45
CA GLN A 458 5.74 5.19 -1.10
C GLN A 458 5.70 6.70 -0.85
N LEU A 459 4.81 7.14 0.05
CA LEU A 459 4.70 8.54 0.44
C LEU A 459 5.90 9.00 1.30
N GLY A 460 6.40 8.13 2.17
CA GLY A 460 7.48 8.44 3.10
C GLY A 460 7.03 9.29 4.30
N TRP A 461 8.01 9.90 4.97
CA TRP A 461 7.85 10.79 6.13
C TRP A 461 7.31 10.07 7.36
N GLY A 462 7.61 8.76 7.48
CA GLY A 462 7.12 7.92 8.56
C GLY A 462 7.70 8.29 9.92
N THR A 463 8.97 8.69 10.00
CA THR A 463 9.57 9.15 11.26
C THR A 463 8.88 10.41 11.76
N LEU A 464 8.58 11.37 10.88
CA LEU A 464 7.87 12.60 11.25
C LEU A 464 6.48 12.31 11.80
N MET A 465 5.74 11.44 11.14
CA MET A 465 4.32 11.28 11.40
C MET A 465 3.99 10.12 12.37
N MET A 466 4.80 9.07 12.42
CA MET A 466 4.50 7.85 13.17
C MET A 466 5.40 7.63 14.40
N TYR A 467 6.61 8.18 14.41
CA TYR A 467 7.52 7.96 15.53
C TYR A 467 6.90 8.40 16.87
N ARG A 468 7.01 7.53 17.87
CA ARG A 468 6.57 7.73 19.25
C ARG A 468 7.64 7.17 20.20
N GLU A 469 7.91 7.89 21.27
CA GLU A 469 8.82 7.44 22.34
C GLU A 469 8.25 6.31 23.19
#